data_05a317aee315c0f36384ed017edfe49d
#
_entry.id   05a317aee315c0f36384ed017edfe49d
#
_cell.length_a   1.000
_cell.length_b   1.000
_cell.length_c   1.000
_cell.angle_alpha   90.00
_cell.angle_beta   90.00
_cell.angle_gamma   90.00
#
_symmetry.space_group_name_H-M   'P 1'
#
loop_
_entity.id
_entity.type
_entity.pdbx_description
1 polymer ?
#
loop_
_entity_poly.entity_id
_entity_poly.type
_entity_poly.pdbx_seq_one_letter_code
_entity_poly.pdbx_strand_id
1 'polypeptide(L)'
;PSGKRELRARFTGQIVRVHKKLGDTVSRGDILFTIESNDSLRSYSLRAPMPGVIAFMDGGAGEATGERILAVIVDIEQTQAEVAVYPLDRQRVKEGNRVMLKQAGGKTPVSGEVIFIEPMAVSGQSQNVLIKLDKLPLGWKPGQFVAAEIEVAKHPVDLAVKRIGLQGFRDFTVVFAKVGQQYEVRMLELGRQDKEWVEVLGGLKPGTEYVSENSFLLKADVEKSGASHDH
;
A
#
# COMPACT_ATOMS: atom_id res chain seq x y z
N PRO A 1 -3.62 15.60 6.78
CA PRO A 1 -2.99 15.38 5.48
C PRO A 1 -2.36 16.66 5.00
N SER A 2 -1.03 16.75 5.04
CA SER A 2 -0.26 17.96 4.73
C SER A 2 -0.32 18.36 3.25
N GLY A 3 -0.76 17.48 2.38
CA GLY A 3 -0.82 17.69 0.93
C GLY A 3 -2.14 18.20 0.35
N LYS A 4 -3.13 18.57 1.17
CA LYS A 4 -4.42 19.11 0.70
C LYS A 4 -4.64 20.53 1.22
N ARG A 5 -5.09 21.45 0.35
CA ARG A 5 -5.51 22.82 0.73
C ARG A 5 -6.86 23.15 0.12
N GLU A 6 -7.78 23.55 0.99
CA GLU A 6 -9.09 24.08 0.61
C GLU A 6 -9.00 25.60 0.53
N LEU A 7 -9.52 26.15 -0.55
CA LEU A 7 -9.47 27.56 -0.85
C LEU A 7 -10.88 28.15 -0.85
N ARG A 8 -11.04 29.22 -0.11
CA ARG A 8 -12.27 30.02 -0.03
C ARG A 8 -11.95 31.44 -0.40
N ALA A 9 -12.94 32.18 -0.81
CA ALA A 9 -12.83 33.61 -1.00
C ALA A 9 -12.44 34.30 0.32
N ARG A 10 -11.48 35.22 0.25
CA ARG A 10 -11.08 36.01 1.42
C ARG A 10 -12.15 37.04 1.81
N PHE A 11 -12.80 37.60 0.82
CA PHE A 11 -13.93 38.51 0.94
C PHE A 11 -15.04 38.01 0.04
N THR A 12 -16.27 38.07 0.48
CA THR A 12 -17.42 37.73 -0.35
C THR A 12 -17.54 38.65 -1.54
N GLY A 13 -17.89 38.08 -2.67
CA GLY A 13 -17.95 38.84 -3.92
C GLY A 13 -18.47 38.01 -5.09
N GLN A 14 -18.29 38.54 -6.28
CA GLN A 14 -18.65 37.89 -7.53
C GLN A 14 -17.41 37.41 -8.27
N ILE A 15 -17.44 36.20 -8.79
CA ILE A 15 -16.36 35.66 -9.63
C ILE A 15 -16.43 36.37 -10.99
N VAL A 16 -15.39 37.17 -11.28
CA VAL A 16 -15.26 37.87 -12.56
C VAL A 16 -14.71 36.95 -13.63
N ARG A 17 -13.66 36.15 -13.24
CA ARG A 17 -12.99 35.23 -14.17
C ARG A 17 -12.45 34.00 -13.47
N VAL A 18 -12.57 32.87 -14.14
CA VAL A 18 -11.95 31.60 -13.79
C VAL A 18 -10.74 31.37 -14.71
N HIS A 19 -9.55 31.16 -14.14
CA HIS A 19 -8.29 31.05 -14.89
C HIS A 19 -7.79 29.63 -15.04
N LYS A 20 -8.26 28.70 -14.26
CA LYS A 20 -7.83 27.30 -14.23
C LYS A 20 -9.05 26.38 -14.24
N LYS A 21 -8.81 25.11 -14.54
CA LYS A 21 -9.85 24.06 -14.60
C LYS A 21 -9.56 22.93 -13.63
N LEU A 22 -10.56 22.13 -13.33
CA LEU A 22 -10.42 20.88 -12.63
C LEU A 22 -9.39 19.98 -13.35
N GLY A 23 -8.41 19.45 -12.62
CA GLY A 23 -7.34 18.62 -13.16
C GLY A 23 -6.09 19.40 -13.61
N ASP A 24 -6.13 20.73 -13.68
CA ASP A 24 -4.95 21.52 -14.03
C ASP A 24 -3.86 21.42 -12.95
N THR A 25 -2.61 21.33 -13.39
CA THR A 25 -1.45 21.52 -12.53
C THR A 25 -1.22 23.01 -12.30
N VAL A 26 -0.93 23.37 -11.04
CA VAL A 26 -0.68 24.74 -10.62
C VAL A 26 0.63 24.85 -9.85
N SER A 27 1.28 25.98 -9.99
CA SER A 27 2.41 26.40 -9.17
C SER A 27 1.94 27.36 -8.08
N ARG A 28 2.72 27.47 -7.01
CA ARG A 28 2.46 28.47 -5.96
C ARG A 28 2.37 29.87 -6.57
N GLY A 29 1.28 30.57 -6.28
CA GLY A 29 1.02 31.92 -6.78
C GLY A 29 0.17 31.99 -8.04
N ASP A 30 -0.08 30.87 -8.74
CA ASP A 30 -0.95 30.85 -9.90
C ASP A 30 -2.36 31.37 -9.56
N ILE A 31 -2.91 32.21 -10.44
CA ILE A 31 -4.26 32.76 -10.26
C ILE A 31 -5.29 31.69 -10.64
N LEU A 32 -6.21 31.40 -9.72
CA LEU A 32 -7.34 30.47 -9.95
C LEU A 32 -8.60 31.25 -10.33
N PHE A 33 -8.92 32.27 -9.55
CA PHE A 33 -10.09 33.12 -9.76
C PHE A 33 -9.71 34.61 -9.63
N THR A 34 -10.38 35.45 -10.40
CA THR A 34 -10.47 36.89 -10.15
C THR A 34 -11.85 37.16 -9.57
N ILE A 35 -11.90 37.80 -8.42
CA ILE A 35 -13.13 38.03 -7.64
C ILE A 35 -13.25 39.54 -7.40
N GLU A 36 -14.44 40.10 -7.62
CA GLU A 36 -14.78 41.46 -7.22
C GLU A 36 -15.47 41.43 -5.87
N SER A 37 -14.93 42.14 -4.90
CA SER A 37 -15.49 42.22 -3.54
C SER A 37 -16.77 43.02 -3.51
N ASN A 38 -17.80 42.51 -2.84
CA ASN A 38 -19.08 43.22 -2.66
C ASN A 38 -18.91 44.52 -1.84
N ASP A 39 -17.96 44.51 -0.88
CA ASP A 39 -17.80 45.65 0.05
C ASP A 39 -17.01 46.80 -0.57
N SER A 40 -15.95 46.47 -1.33
CA SER A 40 -15.03 47.48 -1.83
C SER A 40 -15.13 47.74 -3.35
N LEU A 41 -15.88 46.90 -4.06
CA LEU A 41 -15.99 46.89 -5.52
C LEU A 41 -14.61 46.78 -6.22
N ARG A 42 -13.60 46.29 -5.52
CA ARG A 42 -12.27 46.05 -6.04
C ARG A 42 -12.05 44.60 -6.34
N SER A 43 -11.41 44.34 -7.47
CA SER A 43 -11.03 42.99 -7.84
C SER A 43 -9.77 42.53 -7.08
N TYR A 44 -9.77 41.27 -6.64
CA TYR A 44 -8.61 40.59 -6.10
C TYR A 44 -8.49 39.19 -6.70
N SER A 45 -7.30 38.61 -6.58
CA SER A 45 -7.02 37.28 -7.12
C SER A 45 -6.99 36.24 -6.00
N LEU A 46 -7.72 35.15 -6.14
CA LEU A 46 -7.54 33.94 -5.35
C LEU A 46 -6.45 33.10 -6.02
N ARG A 47 -5.35 32.87 -5.29
CA ARG A 47 -4.14 32.21 -5.82
C ARG A 47 -3.88 30.88 -5.14
N ALA A 48 -3.19 29.99 -5.87
CA ALA A 48 -2.69 28.74 -5.35
C ALA A 48 -1.63 28.97 -4.26
N PRO A 49 -1.80 28.49 -3.01
CA PRO A 49 -0.83 28.68 -1.94
C PRO A 49 0.34 27.68 -2.01
N MET A 50 0.23 26.65 -2.82
CA MET A 50 1.22 25.59 -3.00
C MET A 50 1.14 25.01 -4.41
N PRO A 51 2.19 24.32 -4.90
CA PRO A 51 2.10 23.56 -6.13
C PRO A 51 1.19 22.34 -5.93
N GLY A 52 0.62 21.83 -7.02
CA GLY A 52 -0.23 20.62 -6.99
C GLY A 52 -1.19 20.55 -8.16
N VAL A 53 -2.20 19.69 -8.00
CA VAL A 53 -3.30 19.52 -8.97
C VAL A 53 -4.61 19.98 -8.36
N ILE A 54 -5.42 20.65 -9.16
CA ILE A 54 -6.77 21.07 -8.75
C ILE A 54 -7.67 19.83 -8.72
N ALA A 55 -8.00 19.37 -7.51
CA ALA A 55 -8.82 18.18 -7.28
C ALA A 55 -10.31 18.48 -7.16
N PHE A 56 -10.66 19.75 -6.93
CA PHE A 56 -12.04 20.25 -6.87
C PHE A 56 -12.04 21.70 -7.29
N MET A 57 -13.07 22.12 -8.01
CA MET A 57 -13.32 23.50 -8.40
C MET A 57 -14.83 23.74 -8.48
N ASP A 58 -15.28 24.80 -7.83
CA ASP A 58 -16.69 25.22 -7.79
C ASP A 58 -16.78 26.71 -7.98
N GLY A 59 -17.60 27.11 -8.95
CA GLY A 59 -17.88 28.49 -9.30
C GLY A 59 -17.52 28.86 -10.72
N GLY A 60 -18.48 29.50 -11.39
CA GLY A 60 -18.36 30.09 -12.72
C GLY A 60 -18.27 31.60 -12.68
N ALA A 61 -17.87 32.20 -13.80
CA ALA A 61 -17.93 33.65 -13.96
C ALA A 61 -19.37 34.14 -13.80
N GLY A 62 -19.57 35.21 -13.02
CA GLY A 62 -20.87 35.78 -12.68
C GLY A 62 -21.48 35.21 -11.40
N GLU A 63 -20.94 34.14 -10.82
CA GLU A 63 -21.46 33.56 -9.59
C GLU A 63 -20.91 34.23 -8.33
N ALA A 64 -21.72 34.26 -7.26
CA ALA A 64 -21.31 34.71 -5.96
C ALA A 64 -20.39 33.69 -5.29
N THR A 65 -19.35 34.14 -4.61
CA THR A 65 -18.41 33.25 -3.92
C THR A 65 -19.02 32.58 -2.69
N GLY A 66 -19.83 33.30 -1.93
CA GLY A 66 -20.29 32.82 -0.63
C GLY A 66 -19.13 32.46 0.32
N GLU A 67 -19.42 31.59 1.24
CA GLU A 67 -18.43 31.01 2.18
C GLU A 67 -17.97 29.58 1.78
N ARG A 68 -18.38 29.14 0.60
CA ARG A 68 -18.10 27.79 0.11
C ARG A 68 -16.63 27.61 -0.28
N ILE A 69 -16.21 26.35 -0.39
CA ILE A 69 -14.91 26.00 -0.95
C ILE A 69 -14.98 26.23 -2.47
N LEU A 70 -14.09 27.08 -2.99
CA LEU A 70 -14.00 27.38 -4.42
C LEU A 70 -13.02 26.47 -5.15
N ALA A 71 -11.96 26.02 -4.48
CA ALA A 71 -11.02 25.07 -5.04
C ALA A 71 -10.36 24.22 -3.95
N VAL A 72 -9.91 23.04 -4.33
CA VAL A 72 -9.05 22.17 -3.52
C VAL A 72 -7.82 21.83 -4.35
N ILE A 73 -6.65 22.14 -3.82
CA ILE A 73 -5.37 21.75 -4.41
C ILE A 73 -4.80 20.60 -3.62
N VAL A 74 -4.30 19.59 -4.33
CA VAL A 74 -3.64 18.42 -3.75
C VAL A 74 -2.22 18.35 -4.28
N ASP A 75 -1.26 18.28 -3.36
CA ASP A 75 0.14 18.01 -3.69
C ASP A 75 0.30 16.49 -3.91
N ILE A 76 0.53 16.13 -5.16
CA ILE A 76 0.65 14.72 -5.55
C ILE A 76 2.05 14.19 -5.19
N GLU A 77 3.07 15.05 -5.15
CA GLU A 77 4.45 14.63 -4.88
C GLU A 77 4.66 14.27 -3.40
N GLN A 78 3.87 14.86 -2.50
CA GLN A 78 3.89 14.56 -1.07
C GLN A 78 2.78 13.60 -0.62
N THR A 79 2.29 12.76 -1.53
CA THR A 79 1.26 11.77 -1.19
C THR A 79 1.82 10.74 -0.21
N GLN A 80 1.13 10.57 0.89
CA GLN A 80 1.42 9.61 1.94
C GLN A 80 0.26 8.62 2.05
N ALA A 81 0.57 7.39 2.44
CA ALA A 81 -0.45 6.44 2.87
C ALA A 81 -0.56 6.47 4.39
N GLU A 82 -1.78 6.35 4.88
CA GLU A 82 -2.10 6.21 6.29
C GLU A 82 -2.63 4.81 6.53
N VAL A 83 -2.00 4.08 7.44
CA VAL A 83 -2.32 2.68 7.71
C VAL A 83 -2.58 2.51 9.20
N ALA A 84 -3.73 1.91 9.53
CA ALA A 84 -4.05 1.55 10.89
C ALA A 84 -3.33 0.25 11.29
N VAL A 85 -2.51 0.31 12.33
CA VAL A 85 -1.80 -0.84 12.90
C VAL A 85 -2.42 -1.19 14.24
N TYR A 86 -2.81 -2.45 14.41
CA TYR A 86 -3.46 -2.94 15.62
C TYR A 86 -2.45 -3.32 16.71
N PRO A 87 -2.87 -3.40 18.00
CA PRO A 87 -1.97 -3.57 19.14
C PRO A 87 -1.02 -4.76 19.04
N LEU A 88 -1.47 -5.88 18.48
CA LEU A 88 -0.66 -7.11 18.33
C LEU A 88 0.57 -6.90 17.45
N ASP A 89 0.45 -6.06 16.42
CA ASP A 89 1.53 -5.80 15.46
C ASP A 89 2.30 -4.52 15.78
N ARG A 90 1.72 -3.65 16.61
CA ARG A 90 2.25 -2.32 16.88
C ARG A 90 3.68 -2.33 17.44
N GLN A 91 3.98 -3.25 18.35
CA GLN A 91 5.32 -3.35 18.95
C GLN A 91 6.43 -3.73 17.96
N ARG A 92 6.03 -4.32 16.83
CA ARG A 92 6.94 -4.78 15.78
C ARG A 92 7.20 -3.71 14.72
N VAL A 93 6.27 -2.75 14.56
CA VAL A 93 6.38 -1.69 13.55
C VAL A 93 7.25 -0.54 14.09
N LYS A 94 8.21 -0.11 13.30
CA LYS A 94 9.17 0.97 13.59
C LYS A 94 9.26 1.93 12.41
N GLU A 95 9.62 3.17 12.69
CA GLU A 95 10.03 4.10 11.64
C GLU A 95 11.25 3.52 10.88
N GLY A 96 11.29 3.73 9.58
CA GLY A 96 12.27 3.11 8.68
C GLY A 96 11.87 1.73 8.14
N ASN A 97 10.80 1.09 8.65
CA ASN A 97 10.36 -0.18 8.09
C ASN A 97 9.90 -0.01 6.63
N ARG A 98 10.33 -0.92 5.76
CA ARG A 98 9.87 -0.97 4.37
C ARG A 98 8.43 -1.47 4.30
N VAL A 99 7.69 -0.90 3.37
CA VAL A 99 6.26 -1.21 3.19
C VAL A 99 5.97 -1.46 1.73
N MET A 100 5.19 -2.50 1.47
CA MET A 100 4.60 -2.73 0.16
C MET A 100 3.11 -2.40 0.23
N LEU A 101 2.68 -1.46 -0.62
CA LEU A 101 1.30 -0.98 -0.70
C LEU A 101 0.63 -1.54 -1.95
N LYS A 102 -0.61 -1.99 -1.81
CA LYS A 102 -1.44 -2.48 -2.94
C LYS A 102 -2.82 -1.82 -2.87
N GLN A 103 -3.32 -1.38 -4.02
CA GLN A 103 -4.74 -1.00 -4.14
C GLN A 103 -5.63 -2.24 -4.22
N ALA A 104 -6.87 -2.12 -3.79
CA ALA A 104 -7.88 -3.16 -4.01
C ALA A 104 -8.04 -3.41 -5.52
N GLY A 105 -7.81 -4.67 -5.96
CA GLY A 105 -7.83 -5.03 -7.38
C GLY A 105 -6.62 -4.57 -8.21
N GLY A 106 -5.66 -3.83 -7.62
CA GLY A 106 -4.44 -3.39 -8.30
C GLY A 106 -3.42 -4.51 -8.46
N LYS A 107 -2.81 -4.60 -9.63
CA LYS A 107 -1.80 -5.64 -9.92
C LYS A 107 -0.39 -5.25 -9.49
N THR A 108 -0.09 -3.95 -9.44
CA THR A 108 1.28 -3.47 -9.18
C THR A 108 1.39 -2.92 -7.77
N PRO A 109 2.19 -3.55 -6.90
CA PRO A 109 2.49 -3.00 -5.59
C PRO A 109 3.43 -1.80 -5.70
N VAL A 110 3.38 -0.94 -4.69
CA VAL A 110 4.24 0.25 -4.55
C VAL A 110 5.01 0.16 -3.27
N SER A 111 6.30 0.43 -3.34
CA SER A 111 7.14 0.48 -2.15
C SER A 111 7.09 1.84 -1.47
N GLY A 112 7.32 1.81 -0.17
CA GLY A 112 7.38 2.97 0.69
C GLY A 112 8.11 2.67 1.98
N GLU A 113 8.13 3.64 2.87
CA GLU A 113 8.79 3.57 4.16
C GLU A 113 7.92 4.21 5.24
N VAL A 114 7.90 3.59 6.42
CA VAL A 114 7.27 4.16 7.61
C VAL A 114 8.05 5.39 8.05
N ILE A 115 7.42 6.56 7.98
CA ILE A 115 8.07 7.83 8.35
C ILE A 115 7.59 8.38 9.69
N PHE A 116 6.44 7.95 10.17
CA PHE A 116 5.89 8.43 11.44
C PHE A 116 4.87 7.45 11.99
N ILE A 117 4.84 7.31 13.29
CA ILE A 117 3.86 6.52 14.01
C ILE A 117 3.15 7.45 14.99
N GLU A 118 1.85 7.65 14.83
CA GLU A 118 1.08 8.50 15.72
C GLU A 118 1.17 8.01 17.18
N PRO A 119 1.49 8.88 18.14
CA PRO A 119 1.66 8.47 19.54
C PRO A 119 0.33 8.12 20.23
N MET A 120 -0.78 8.58 19.69
CA MET A 120 -2.12 8.35 20.24
C MET A 120 -2.85 7.26 19.46
N ALA A 121 -3.51 6.36 20.17
CA ALA A 121 -4.42 5.41 19.56
C ALA A 121 -5.70 6.14 19.08
N VAL A 122 -6.18 5.75 17.90
CA VAL A 122 -7.48 6.20 17.37
C VAL A 122 -8.58 5.20 17.70
N SER A 123 -9.79 5.43 17.19
CA SER A 123 -10.94 4.53 17.36
C SER A 123 -10.54 3.07 17.09
N GLY A 124 -10.90 2.14 17.98
CA GLY A 124 -10.57 0.70 17.85
C GLY A 124 -9.17 0.33 18.35
N GLN A 125 -8.50 1.19 19.13
CA GLN A 125 -7.16 0.96 19.71
C GLN A 125 -6.03 0.81 18.67
N SER A 126 -6.30 1.07 17.40
CA SER A 126 -5.25 1.11 16.37
C SER A 126 -4.45 2.40 16.49
N GLN A 127 -3.22 2.38 16.00
CA GLN A 127 -2.39 3.57 15.79
C GLN A 127 -2.18 3.79 14.31
N ASN A 128 -2.30 5.03 13.88
CA ASN A 128 -2.01 5.38 12.50
C ASN A 128 -0.51 5.45 12.27
N VAL A 129 -0.12 4.88 11.16
CA VAL A 129 1.26 4.87 10.68
C VAL A 129 1.27 5.60 9.33
N LEU A 130 2.09 6.63 9.22
CA LEU A 130 2.28 7.36 7.98
C LEU A 130 3.42 6.73 7.17
N ILE A 131 3.14 6.47 5.91
CA ILE A 131 4.05 5.84 4.97
C ILE A 131 4.32 6.81 3.83
N LYS A 132 5.59 7.14 3.62
CA LYS A 132 6.04 7.87 2.45
C LYS A 132 6.19 6.88 1.30
N LEU A 133 5.54 7.14 0.18
CA LEU A 133 5.71 6.35 -1.03
C LEU A 133 7.02 6.72 -1.71
N ASP A 134 7.75 5.74 -2.22
CA ASP A 134 8.97 5.98 -3.01
C ASP A 134 8.64 6.67 -4.33
N LYS A 135 7.51 6.32 -4.91
CA LYS A 135 6.97 6.92 -6.14
C LYS A 135 5.46 6.75 -6.17
N LEU A 136 4.74 7.80 -6.56
CA LEU A 136 3.31 7.69 -6.82
C LEU A 136 3.08 7.09 -8.21
N PRO A 137 2.48 5.89 -8.33
CA PRO A 137 2.24 5.28 -9.62
C PRO A 137 1.14 5.99 -10.40
N LEU A 138 1.19 5.86 -11.71
CA LEU A 138 0.13 6.34 -12.57
C LEU A 138 -1.20 5.66 -12.20
N GLY A 139 -2.25 6.45 -12.04
CA GLY A 139 -3.58 5.95 -11.65
C GLY A 139 -3.86 5.91 -10.15
N TRP A 140 -2.86 6.08 -9.29
CA TRP A 140 -3.09 6.25 -7.86
C TRP A 140 -3.59 7.66 -7.56
N LYS A 141 -4.62 7.76 -6.74
CA LYS A 141 -5.23 9.05 -6.36
C LYS A 141 -5.36 9.14 -4.84
N PRO A 142 -5.12 10.31 -4.24
CA PRO A 142 -5.43 10.54 -2.83
C PRO A 142 -6.88 10.17 -2.49
N GLY A 143 -7.07 9.60 -1.29
CA GLY A 143 -8.39 9.15 -0.82
C GLY A 143 -8.77 7.72 -1.21
N GLN A 144 -7.90 6.99 -1.91
CA GLN A 144 -8.13 5.57 -2.22
C GLN A 144 -7.66 4.67 -1.08
N PHE A 145 -8.38 3.56 -0.88
CA PHE A 145 -7.97 2.53 0.08
C PHE A 145 -6.82 1.69 -0.46
N VAL A 146 -5.87 1.41 0.43
CA VAL A 146 -4.71 0.58 0.15
C VAL A 146 -4.54 -0.47 1.24
N ALA A 147 -4.07 -1.65 0.86
CA ALA A 147 -3.56 -2.64 1.79
C ALA A 147 -2.05 -2.47 1.91
N ALA A 148 -1.51 -2.60 3.11
CA ALA A 148 -0.09 -2.47 3.40
C ALA A 148 0.49 -3.76 3.98
N GLU A 149 1.65 -4.15 3.51
CA GLU A 149 2.49 -5.20 4.08
C GLU A 149 3.76 -4.55 4.60
N ILE A 150 3.92 -4.50 5.94
CA ILE A 150 5.06 -3.85 6.60
C ILE A 150 6.10 -4.91 6.91
N GLU A 151 7.33 -4.70 6.45
CA GLU A 151 8.46 -5.55 6.77
C GLU A 151 8.97 -5.20 8.17
N VAL A 152 8.61 -6.01 9.15
CA VAL A 152 8.93 -5.74 10.57
C VAL A 152 10.26 -6.35 11.03
N ALA A 153 10.79 -7.32 10.29
CA ALA A 153 12.10 -7.93 10.55
C ALA A 153 12.62 -8.64 9.31
N LYS A 154 13.94 -8.71 9.17
CA LYS A 154 14.66 -9.56 8.23
C LYS A 154 15.51 -10.53 9.01
N HIS A 155 15.34 -11.81 8.74
CA HIS A 155 16.17 -12.85 9.32
C HIS A 155 16.83 -13.63 8.19
N PRO A 156 18.17 -13.58 8.08
CA PRO A 156 18.86 -14.48 7.17
C PRO A 156 18.64 -15.92 7.63
N VAL A 157 18.37 -16.80 6.68
CA VAL A 157 18.21 -18.24 6.92
C VAL A 157 19.08 -18.99 5.92
N ASP A 158 19.65 -20.10 6.33
CA ASP A 158 20.57 -20.89 5.49
C ASP A 158 19.82 -21.62 4.39
N LEU A 159 18.59 -22.03 4.66
CA LEU A 159 17.76 -22.76 3.72
C LEU A 159 16.28 -22.40 3.93
N ALA A 160 15.57 -22.17 2.83
CA ALA A 160 14.13 -21.95 2.83
C ALA A 160 13.48 -22.67 1.66
N VAL A 161 12.21 -23.05 1.85
CA VAL A 161 11.36 -23.62 0.80
C VAL A 161 10.09 -22.77 0.64
N LYS A 162 9.52 -22.75 -0.56
CA LYS A 162 8.23 -22.10 -0.79
C LYS A 162 7.13 -22.83 0.00
N ARG A 163 6.34 -22.07 0.72
CA ARG A 163 5.24 -22.59 1.53
C ARG A 163 4.24 -23.42 0.71
N ILE A 164 3.98 -23.02 -0.52
CA ILE A 164 3.06 -23.73 -1.45
C ILE A 164 3.56 -25.13 -1.84
N GLY A 165 4.87 -25.40 -1.71
CA GLY A 165 5.45 -26.73 -1.98
C GLY A 165 5.33 -27.71 -0.81
N LEU A 166 5.01 -27.22 0.39
CA LEU A 166 4.87 -28.05 1.58
C LEU A 166 3.59 -28.88 1.54
N GLN A 167 3.70 -30.15 1.91
CA GLN A 167 2.57 -31.07 2.04
C GLN A 167 2.59 -31.76 3.38
N GLY A 168 1.41 -31.99 3.94
CA GLY A 168 1.26 -32.90 5.08
C GLY A 168 1.24 -34.33 4.59
N PHE A 169 2.13 -35.17 5.10
CA PHE A 169 2.15 -36.61 4.80
C PHE A 169 2.31 -37.38 6.10
N ARG A 170 1.27 -38.16 6.45
CA ARG A 170 1.11 -38.75 7.79
C ARG A 170 1.23 -37.62 8.85
N ASP A 171 2.10 -37.77 9.84
CA ASP A 171 2.29 -36.82 10.94
C ASP A 171 3.43 -35.78 10.65
N PHE A 172 3.93 -35.74 9.40
CA PHE A 172 5.08 -34.93 9.03
C PHE A 172 4.73 -33.89 7.97
N THR A 173 5.47 -32.79 7.99
CA THR A 173 5.49 -31.85 6.86
C THR A 173 6.63 -32.20 5.94
N VAL A 174 6.35 -32.32 4.66
CA VAL A 174 7.28 -32.85 3.66
C VAL A 174 7.34 -31.95 2.42
N VAL A 175 8.41 -32.13 1.64
CA VAL A 175 8.49 -31.75 0.23
C VAL A 175 8.80 -32.97 -0.61
N PHE A 176 8.47 -32.92 -1.90
CA PHE A 176 8.86 -33.93 -2.87
C PHE A 176 10.15 -33.47 -3.57
N ALA A 177 11.28 -34.02 -3.16
CA ALA A 177 12.58 -33.72 -3.75
C ALA A 177 12.80 -34.57 -4.99
N LYS A 178 13.38 -33.96 -6.03
CA LYS A 178 13.75 -34.68 -7.26
C LYS A 178 15.10 -35.33 -7.09
N VAL A 179 15.15 -36.65 -7.28
CA VAL A 179 16.38 -37.44 -7.25
C VAL A 179 16.46 -38.24 -8.57
N GLY A 180 17.31 -37.80 -9.50
CA GLY A 180 17.38 -38.38 -10.82
C GLY A 180 16.05 -38.23 -11.61
N GLN A 181 15.39 -39.34 -11.90
CA GLN A 181 14.09 -39.37 -12.59
C GLN A 181 12.89 -39.61 -11.65
N GLN A 182 13.13 -39.63 -10.37
CA GLN A 182 12.12 -39.95 -9.38
C GLN A 182 11.95 -38.81 -8.36
N TYR A 183 10.82 -38.85 -7.64
CA TYR A 183 10.55 -37.93 -6.55
C TYR A 183 10.56 -38.71 -5.23
N GLU A 184 11.30 -38.18 -4.27
CA GLU A 184 11.38 -38.76 -2.93
C GLU A 184 10.71 -37.83 -1.90
N VAL A 185 9.99 -38.41 -0.96
CA VAL A 185 9.43 -37.70 0.19
C VAL A 185 10.56 -37.31 1.13
N ARG A 186 10.73 -36.03 1.39
CA ARG A 186 11.67 -35.49 2.38
C ARG A 186 10.90 -34.86 3.53
N MET A 187 11.03 -35.45 4.71
CA MET A 187 10.50 -34.89 5.95
C MET A 187 11.35 -33.69 6.35
N LEU A 188 10.69 -32.60 6.73
CA LEU A 188 11.36 -31.34 7.05
C LEU A 188 11.16 -30.97 8.52
N GLU A 189 12.23 -30.49 9.12
CA GLU A 189 12.19 -29.69 10.34
C GLU A 189 12.08 -28.24 9.93
N LEU A 190 11.03 -27.55 10.37
CA LEU A 190 10.70 -26.21 9.95
C LEU A 190 10.97 -25.21 11.07
N GLY A 191 11.46 -24.03 10.67
CA GLY A 191 11.72 -22.91 11.55
C GLY A 191 10.72 -21.77 11.34
N ARG A 192 11.25 -20.56 11.16
CA ARG A 192 10.48 -19.34 10.94
C ARG A 192 9.76 -19.40 9.61
N GLN A 193 8.64 -18.70 9.54
CA GLN A 193 7.85 -18.64 8.31
C GLN A 193 7.30 -17.23 8.06
N ASP A 194 7.15 -16.91 6.79
CA ASP A 194 6.39 -15.75 6.33
C ASP A 194 5.25 -16.20 5.40
N LYS A 195 4.71 -15.29 4.58
CA LYS A 195 3.61 -15.60 3.67
C LYS A 195 4.02 -16.55 2.54
N GLU A 196 5.26 -16.47 2.09
CA GLU A 196 5.76 -17.15 0.88
C GLU A 196 6.77 -18.25 1.21
N TRP A 197 7.61 -18.05 2.21
CA TRP A 197 8.76 -18.90 2.51
C TRP A 197 8.71 -19.48 3.92
N VAL A 198 9.30 -20.66 4.07
CA VAL A 198 9.45 -21.36 5.36
C VAL A 198 10.91 -21.80 5.49
N GLU A 199 11.54 -21.44 6.60
CA GLU A 199 12.87 -21.86 6.97
C GLU A 199 12.92 -23.38 7.16
N VAL A 200 13.97 -24.00 6.66
CA VAL A 200 14.24 -25.42 6.83
C VAL A 200 15.43 -25.59 7.74
N LEU A 201 15.20 -26.17 8.91
CA LEU A 201 16.23 -26.47 9.91
C LEU A 201 16.90 -27.83 9.68
N GLY A 202 16.16 -28.76 9.06
CA GLY A 202 16.64 -30.09 8.75
C GLY A 202 15.81 -30.82 7.70
N GLY A 203 16.35 -31.93 7.17
CA GLY A 203 15.64 -32.79 6.21
C GLY A 203 15.89 -32.48 4.73
N LEU A 204 16.48 -31.35 4.39
CA LEU A 204 16.81 -30.97 3.02
C LEU A 204 18.21 -30.35 2.95
N LYS A 205 18.92 -30.55 1.85
CA LYS A 205 20.23 -29.95 1.59
C LYS A 205 20.11 -28.76 0.64
N PRO A 206 20.96 -27.72 0.80
CA PRO A 206 21.03 -26.64 -0.19
C PRO A 206 21.28 -27.18 -1.60
N GLY A 207 20.61 -26.60 -2.59
CA GLY A 207 20.72 -27.03 -3.98
C GLY A 207 19.82 -28.20 -4.37
N THR A 208 19.04 -28.76 -3.46
CA THR A 208 18.07 -29.82 -3.78
C THR A 208 16.91 -29.24 -4.61
N GLU A 209 16.64 -29.81 -5.77
CA GLU A 209 15.44 -29.51 -6.54
C GLU A 209 14.22 -30.17 -5.87
N TYR A 210 13.14 -29.41 -5.71
CA TYR A 210 11.89 -29.92 -5.16
C TYR A 210 10.68 -29.35 -5.88
N VAL A 211 9.54 -30.03 -5.80
CA VAL A 211 8.30 -29.59 -6.42
C VAL A 211 7.64 -28.51 -5.58
N SER A 212 7.59 -27.27 -6.10
CA SER A 212 6.95 -26.14 -5.42
C SER A 212 5.48 -25.93 -5.81
N GLU A 213 5.06 -26.37 -7.00
CA GLU A 213 3.71 -26.19 -7.49
C GLU A 213 3.07 -27.56 -7.80
N ASN A 214 1.77 -27.70 -7.55
CA ASN A 214 1.01 -28.93 -7.77
C ASN A 214 1.56 -30.16 -7.02
N SER A 215 2.31 -29.98 -5.95
CA SER A 215 2.90 -31.04 -5.12
C SER A 215 1.87 -32.01 -4.54
N PHE A 216 0.60 -31.61 -4.44
CA PHE A 216 -0.52 -32.46 -4.02
C PHE A 216 -0.78 -33.64 -4.97
N LEU A 217 -0.42 -33.53 -6.27
CA LEU A 217 -0.55 -34.63 -7.21
C LEU A 217 0.39 -35.79 -6.87
N LEU A 218 1.64 -35.46 -6.50
CA LEU A 218 2.61 -36.46 -6.06
C LEU A 218 2.22 -37.10 -4.72
N LYS A 219 1.63 -36.31 -3.81
CA LYS A 219 1.07 -36.86 -2.58
C LYS A 219 0.03 -37.92 -2.87
N ALA A 220 -0.93 -37.65 -3.76
CA ALA A 220 -1.98 -38.58 -4.14
C ALA A 220 -1.43 -39.87 -4.76
N ASP A 221 -0.37 -39.81 -5.55
CA ASP A 221 0.28 -40.98 -6.14
C ASP A 221 0.98 -41.86 -5.10
N VAL A 222 1.72 -41.21 -4.18
CA VAL A 222 2.38 -41.94 -3.08
C VAL A 222 1.40 -42.60 -2.15
N GLU A 223 0.30 -41.95 -1.81
CA GLU A 223 -0.77 -42.52 -0.98
C GLU A 223 -1.45 -43.72 -1.64
N LYS A 224 -1.69 -43.64 -2.96
CA LYS A 224 -2.24 -44.79 -3.73
C LYS A 224 -1.30 -45.97 -3.79
N SER A 225 0.00 -45.72 -4.02
CA SER A 225 1.00 -46.82 -4.08
C SER A 225 1.20 -47.50 -2.70
N GLY A 226 1.10 -46.74 -1.60
CA GLY A 226 1.16 -47.26 -0.24
C GLY A 226 -0.05 -48.12 0.13
N ALA A 227 -1.24 -47.77 -0.36
CA ALA A 227 -2.47 -48.50 -0.11
C ALA A 227 -2.58 -49.84 -0.87
N SER A 228 -1.74 -50.06 -1.92
CA SER A 228 -1.75 -51.31 -2.68
C SER A 228 -0.85 -52.40 -2.13
N HIS A 229 -0.15 -52.19 -1.03
CA HIS A 229 0.73 -53.16 -0.37
C HIS A 229 0.20 -53.76 0.92
N ASP A 230 -1.04 -53.40 1.33
CA ASP A 230 -1.71 -53.93 2.51
C ASP A 230 -2.83 -54.93 2.14
N HIS A 231 -2.56 -55.91 1.28
CA HIS A 231 -3.42 -57.07 1.01
C HIS A 231 -2.66 -58.37 1.13
#